data_012d794fe12d9c0386666572e0469c92
#
_entry.id   012d794fe12d9c0386666572e0469c92
#
_cell.length_a   1.000
_cell.length_b   1.000
_cell.length_c   1.000
_cell.angle_alpha   90.00
_cell.angle_beta   90.00
_cell.angle_gamma   90.00
#
_symmetry.space_group_name_H-M   'P 1'
#
loop_
_entity.id
_entity.type
_entity.pdbx_description
1 polymer ?
#
loop_
_entity_poly.entity_id
_entity_poly.type
_entity_poly.pdbx_seq_one_letter_code
_entity_poly.pdbx_strand_id
1 'polypeptide(L)'
;MKALRIFAAALVAAFAISCGSSNNVKVDVELPSQAEIDSVSYLLGINFGSFIKGNNFAENLSDLDMAQIKKGMQDFLKAEGNPYDPTFGEQFDIDLNKMGEILNGYLTKKMEYKKAVNKAEGAQFLAKNILKENVDSTASGLQYTIIAPGADEKITRQDTIWVNYKGTLLNGEVFDQNDSVQFNLNRVVPGFAEGLCLLGEGGKATLYIPSNLAYGENGNRNIEPNSTLIFDVEVLTVNKFIPKEEKEPAKKSKK
;
A
#
# COMPACT_ATOMS: atom_id res chain seq x y z
N MET A 1 3.09 -3.95 38.20
CA MET A 1 3.20 -2.63 38.81
C MET A 1 4.61 -2.47 39.35
N LYS A 2 5.51 -1.83 38.56
CA LYS A 2 6.87 -1.45 39.02
C LYS A 2 6.93 0.07 38.92
N ALA A 3 6.97 0.71 40.09
CA ALA A 3 7.09 2.15 40.24
C ALA A 3 8.47 2.61 39.79
N LEU A 4 8.52 3.46 38.76
CA LEU A 4 9.75 4.14 38.30
C LEU A 4 9.97 5.35 39.21
N ARG A 5 10.97 5.28 40.08
CA ARG A 5 11.41 6.40 40.88
C ARG A 5 12.29 7.32 39.99
N ILE A 6 11.75 8.48 39.68
CA ILE A 6 12.50 9.56 39.03
C ILE A 6 13.29 10.29 40.09
N PHE A 7 14.63 10.16 40.03
CA PHE A 7 15.55 11.03 40.79
C PHE A 7 15.74 12.30 39.97
N ALA A 8 15.19 13.39 40.44
CA ALA A 8 15.50 14.72 39.96
C ALA A 8 16.88 15.14 40.53
N ALA A 9 17.90 15.11 39.69
CA ALA A 9 19.16 15.80 39.97
C ALA A 9 19.20 17.09 39.14
N ALA A 10 18.86 18.20 39.80
CA ALA A 10 19.03 19.52 39.24
C ALA A 10 20.54 19.85 39.19
N LEU A 11 21.16 19.76 38.01
CA LEU A 11 22.47 20.30 37.75
C LEU A 11 22.30 21.59 36.94
N VAL A 12 22.32 22.71 37.66
CA VAL A 12 22.40 24.04 37.05
C VAL A 12 23.81 24.21 36.49
N ALA A 13 24.00 23.95 35.19
CA ALA A 13 25.20 24.34 34.47
C ALA A 13 24.88 25.65 33.73
N ALA A 14 25.32 26.76 34.36
CA ALA A 14 25.32 28.05 33.70
C ALA A 14 26.39 28.05 32.59
N PHE A 15 25.99 27.87 31.35
CA PHE A 15 26.82 28.17 30.20
C PHE A 15 26.64 29.66 29.83
N ALA A 16 27.60 30.45 30.28
CA ALA A 16 27.76 31.80 29.76
C ALA A 16 28.28 31.73 28.32
N ILE A 17 27.40 31.84 27.33
CA ILE A 17 27.80 32.13 25.97
C ILE A 17 27.94 33.65 25.85
N SER A 18 29.18 34.11 25.95
CA SER A 18 29.57 35.48 25.64
C SER A 18 29.50 35.66 24.12
N CYS A 19 28.40 36.20 23.61
CA CYS A 19 28.40 36.93 22.33
C CYS A 19 28.26 38.41 22.64
N GLY A 20 29.32 39.15 22.34
CA GLY A 20 29.33 40.59 22.55
C GLY A 20 28.36 41.34 21.68
N SER A 21 27.53 42.13 22.31
CA SER A 21 27.26 43.56 22.11
C SER A 21 26.08 43.99 23.01
N SER A 22 26.38 44.91 23.85
CA SER A 22 25.58 45.85 24.63
C SER A 22 24.09 45.95 24.26
N ASN A 23 23.26 45.30 25.07
CA ASN A 23 22.01 45.84 25.70
C ASN A 23 21.55 44.78 26.69
N ASN A 24 21.85 44.96 27.96
CA ASN A 24 21.35 44.12 29.06
C ASN A 24 19.83 44.35 29.24
N VAL A 25 19.02 43.79 28.36
CA VAL A 25 17.60 43.60 28.63
C VAL A 25 17.48 42.32 29.47
N LYS A 26 17.23 42.43 30.78
CA LYS A 26 16.84 41.27 31.58
C LYS A 26 15.46 40.81 31.09
N VAL A 27 15.43 39.64 30.50
CA VAL A 27 14.19 38.98 30.09
C VAL A 27 13.88 37.92 31.15
N ASP A 28 12.77 38.05 31.84
CA ASP A 28 12.27 37.10 32.87
C ASP A 28 11.52 35.91 32.23
N VAL A 29 12.06 35.37 31.10
CA VAL A 29 11.50 34.22 30.39
C VAL A 29 12.59 33.18 30.22
N GLU A 30 12.30 31.95 30.61
CA GLU A 30 13.22 30.83 30.44
C GLU A 30 13.28 30.39 28.96
N LEU A 31 14.48 30.10 28.48
CA LEU A 31 14.66 29.46 27.18
C LEU A 31 14.16 28.01 27.25
N PRO A 32 13.72 27.43 26.09
CA PRO A 32 13.39 26.02 26.04
C PRO A 32 14.53 25.14 26.56
N SER A 33 14.18 24.18 27.40
CA SER A 33 15.11 23.17 27.91
C SER A 33 15.61 22.25 26.79
N GLN A 34 16.73 21.58 26.99
CA GLN A 34 17.23 20.60 26.02
C GLN A 34 16.21 19.50 25.75
N ALA A 35 15.44 19.06 26.76
CA ALA A 35 14.41 18.05 26.58
C ALA A 35 13.24 18.52 25.68
N GLU A 36 12.89 19.79 25.75
CA GLU A 36 11.89 20.39 24.86
C GLU A 36 12.43 20.51 23.43
N ILE A 37 13.70 20.92 23.26
CA ILE A 37 14.36 20.98 21.95
C ILE A 37 14.44 19.58 21.34
N ASP A 38 14.80 18.55 22.10
CA ASP A 38 14.86 17.16 21.64
C ASP A 38 13.47 16.66 21.21
N SER A 39 12.43 16.97 21.99
CA SER A 39 11.05 16.62 21.69
C SER A 39 10.55 17.26 20.39
N VAL A 40 10.79 18.55 20.20
CA VAL A 40 10.43 19.28 18.97
C VAL A 40 11.21 18.71 17.78
N SER A 41 12.51 18.46 17.93
CA SER A 41 13.34 17.88 16.87
C SER A 41 12.83 16.50 16.43
N TYR A 42 12.46 15.65 17.39
CA TYR A 42 11.87 14.35 17.10
C TYR A 42 10.52 14.45 16.36
N LEU A 43 9.65 15.37 16.79
CA LEU A 43 8.36 15.61 16.12
C LEU A 43 8.53 16.12 14.69
N LEU A 44 9.51 17.00 14.43
CA LEU A 44 9.84 17.43 13.07
C LEU A 44 10.31 16.25 12.22
N GLY A 45 11.12 15.36 12.79
CA GLY A 45 11.56 14.12 12.13
C GLY A 45 10.39 13.20 11.77
N ILE A 46 9.42 13.00 12.69
CA ILE A 46 8.19 12.23 12.41
C ILE A 46 7.39 12.85 11.25
N ASN A 47 7.20 14.17 11.27
CA ASN A 47 6.47 14.87 10.20
C ASN A 47 7.16 14.70 8.85
N PHE A 48 8.47 14.81 8.80
CA PHE A 48 9.23 14.60 7.57
C PHE A 48 9.16 13.14 7.09
N GLY A 49 9.29 12.17 8.01
CA GLY A 49 9.11 10.74 7.72
C GLY A 49 7.71 10.43 7.16
N SER A 50 6.67 11.05 7.74
CA SER A 50 5.29 10.95 7.26
C SER A 50 5.15 11.50 5.85
N PHE A 51 5.77 12.64 5.54
CA PHE A 51 5.80 13.21 4.20
C PHE A 51 6.47 12.27 3.18
N ILE A 52 7.63 11.71 3.52
CA ILE A 52 8.36 10.77 2.65
C ILE A 52 7.49 9.53 2.36
N LYS A 53 6.94 8.91 3.40
CA LYS A 53 6.14 7.69 3.29
C LYS A 53 4.80 7.95 2.58
N GLY A 54 4.11 9.02 2.95
CA GLY A 54 2.81 9.39 2.38
C GLY A 54 2.85 9.72 0.89
N ASN A 55 4.01 10.14 0.37
CA ASN A 55 4.23 10.41 -1.05
C ASN A 55 4.99 9.29 -1.79
N ASN A 56 5.21 8.15 -1.16
CA ASN A 56 5.90 6.98 -1.72
C ASN A 56 7.35 7.23 -2.20
N PHE A 57 8.03 8.25 -1.63
CA PHE A 57 9.42 8.51 -1.99
C PHE A 57 10.36 7.40 -1.52
N ALA A 58 10.13 6.85 -0.33
CA ALA A 58 10.92 5.76 0.23
C ALA A 58 10.07 4.92 1.20
N GLU A 59 10.39 3.64 1.30
CA GLU A 59 9.85 2.72 2.31
C GLU A 59 10.79 2.67 3.53
N ASN A 60 12.08 2.78 3.28
CA ASN A 60 13.14 2.75 4.28
C ASN A 60 14.07 3.97 4.13
N LEU A 61 14.75 4.37 5.21
CA LEU A 61 15.71 5.46 5.15
C LEU A 61 16.91 5.18 4.23
N SER A 62 17.24 3.91 4.00
CA SER A 62 18.28 3.48 3.06
C SER A 62 17.96 3.73 1.59
N ASP A 63 16.70 3.99 1.27
CA ASP A 63 16.26 4.28 -0.10
C ASP A 63 16.57 5.72 -0.52
N LEU A 64 16.99 6.57 0.43
CA LEU A 64 17.30 7.98 0.23
C LEU A 64 18.67 8.32 0.80
N ASP A 65 19.33 9.31 0.22
CA ASP A 65 20.57 9.87 0.75
C ASP A 65 20.27 10.88 1.87
N MET A 66 20.39 10.44 3.12
CA MET A 66 20.14 11.26 4.31
C MET A 66 21.13 12.43 4.44
N ALA A 67 22.34 12.32 3.87
CA ALA A 67 23.31 13.41 3.88
C ALA A 67 22.85 14.55 2.95
N GLN A 68 22.30 14.21 1.78
CA GLN A 68 21.72 15.19 0.86
C GLN A 68 20.46 15.84 1.44
N ILE A 69 19.60 15.06 2.11
CA ILE A 69 18.43 15.61 2.80
C ILE A 69 18.86 16.63 3.85
N LYS A 70 19.82 16.27 4.71
CA LYS A 70 20.36 17.17 5.73
C LYS A 70 20.98 18.43 5.10
N LYS A 71 21.75 18.26 4.00
CA LYS A 71 22.33 19.39 3.27
C LYS A 71 21.22 20.33 2.77
N GLY A 72 20.20 19.83 2.10
CA GLY A 72 19.11 20.64 1.59
C GLY A 72 18.36 21.40 2.70
N MET A 73 18.10 20.76 3.84
CA MET A 73 17.52 21.44 5.00
C MET A 73 18.42 22.56 5.53
N GLN A 74 19.73 22.32 5.63
CA GLN A 74 20.70 23.33 6.09
C GLN A 74 20.82 24.51 5.12
N ASP A 75 20.83 24.23 3.82
CA ASP A 75 20.91 25.26 2.79
C ASP A 75 19.67 26.14 2.82
N PHE A 76 18.47 25.53 2.96
CA PHE A 76 17.21 26.28 3.08
C PHE A 76 17.17 27.16 4.34
N LEU A 77 17.63 26.66 5.48
CA LEU A 77 17.67 27.44 6.73
C LEU A 77 18.68 28.59 6.72
N LYS A 78 19.70 28.53 5.85
CA LYS A 78 20.72 29.59 5.67
C LYS A 78 20.36 30.57 4.55
N ALA A 79 19.40 30.21 3.68
CA ALA A 79 19.00 31.04 2.56
C ALA A 79 18.41 32.36 3.05
N GLU A 80 18.77 33.45 2.39
CA GLU A 80 18.34 34.81 2.75
C GLU A 80 17.20 35.27 1.84
N GLY A 81 16.37 36.16 2.35
CA GLY A 81 15.28 36.76 1.58
C GLY A 81 13.92 36.10 1.81
N ASN A 82 12.96 36.45 0.95
CA ASN A 82 11.61 35.94 1.04
C ASN A 82 11.45 34.64 0.22
N PRO A 83 11.07 33.51 0.83
CA PRO A 83 10.84 32.24 0.11
C PRO A 83 9.81 32.32 -1.02
N TYR A 84 8.97 33.35 -1.04
CA TYR A 84 7.98 33.59 -2.10
C TYR A 84 8.50 34.46 -3.25
N ASP A 85 9.74 34.94 -3.16
CA ASP A 85 10.38 35.68 -4.23
C ASP A 85 10.79 34.72 -5.34
N PRO A 86 10.51 35.01 -6.63
CA PRO A 86 10.90 34.16 -7.75
C PRO A 86 12.40 33.86 -7.82
N THR A 87 13.25 34.77 -7.34
CA THR A 87 14.71 34.62 -7.33
C THR A 87 15.25 33.84 -6.12
N PHE A 88 14.43 33.59 -5.09
CA PHE A 88 14.84 32.87 -3.89
C PHE A 88 15.46 31.51 -4.21
N GLY A 89 14.92 30.83 -5.23
CA GLY A 89 15.39 29.52 -5.66
C GLY A 89 16.79 29.49 -6.30
N GLU A 90 17.32 30.65 -6.73
CA GLU A 90 18.64 30.76 -7.38
C GLU A 90 19.80 30.49 -6.41
N GLN A 91 19.54 30.50 -5.11
CA GLN A 91 20.53 30.22 -4.06
C GLN A 91 20.86 28.73 -3.89
N PHE A 92 20.12 27.84 -4.55
CA PHE A 92 20.28 26.40 -4.38
C PHE A 92 20.97 25.76 -5.59
N ASP A 93 21.70 24.67 -5.34
CA ASP A 93 22.37 23.87 -6.37
C ASP A 93 21.40 23.19 -7.37
N ILE A 94 20.10 23.28 -7.11
CA ILE A 94 19.03 22.68 -7.91
C ILE A 94 17.96 23.72 -8.23
N ASP A 95 17.44 23.72 -9.46
CA ASP A 95 16.35 24.61 -9.86
C ASP A 95 15.04 24.16 -9.20
N LEU A 96 14.59 24.93 -8.20
CA LEU A 96 13.33 24.63 -7.48
C LEU A 96 12.10 24.71 -8.37
N ASN A 97 12.14 25.42 -9.50
CA ASN A 97 11.04 25.45 -10.46
C ASN A 97 10.82 24.10 -11.14
N LYS A 98 11.86 23.24 -11.18
CA LYS A 98 11.81 21.87 -11.69
C LYS A 98 11.50 20.83 -10.63
N MET A 99 11.23 21.23 -9.40
CA MET A 99 10.97 20.30 -8.29
C MET A 99 9.90 19.26 -8.64
N GLY A 100 8.77 19.70 -9.21
CA GLY A 100 7.69 18.78 -9.62
C GLY A 100 8.13 17.78 -10.69
N GLU A 101 8.89 18.23 -11.69
CA GLU A 101 9.43 17.38 -12.75
C GLU A 101 10.40 16.33 -12.19
N ILE A 102 11.33 16.76 -11.33
CA ILE A 102 12.33 15.87 -10.72
C ILE A 102 11.67 14.81 -9.84
N LEU A 103 10.75 15.23 -8.95
CA LEU A 103 10.05 14.31 -8.04
C LEU A 103 9.15 13.33 -8.79
N ASN A 104 8.37 13.81 -9.75
CA ASN A 104 7.52 12.96 -10.58
C ASN A 104 8.35 12.01 -11.46
N GLY A 105 9.46 12.48 -12.02
CA GLY A 105 10.38 11.65 -12.79
C GLY A 105 10.97 10.51 -11.96
N TYR A 106 11.35 10.79 -10.71
CA TYR A 106 11.83 9.76 -9.77
C TYR A 106 10.74 8.73 -9.46
N LEU A 107 9.53 9.18 -9.08
CA LEU A 107 8.41 8.30 -8.75
C LEU A 107 7.98 7.44 -9.94
N THR A 108 7.96 8.02 -11.15
CA THR A 108 7.67 7.27 -12.39
C THR A 108 8.68 6.16 -12.62
N LYS A 109 9.99 6.46 -12.51
CA LYS A 109 11.05 5.45 -12.69
C LYS A 109 10.95 4.35 -11.64
N LYS A 110 10.70 4.70 -10.38
CA LYS A 110 10.51 3.74 -9.29
C LYS A 110 9.31 2.82 -9.58
N MET A 111 8.19 3.38 -10.03
CA MET A 111 6.98 2.62 -10.38
C MET A 111 7.23 1.69 -11.58
N GLU A 112 7.86 2.16 -12.64
CA GLU A 112 8.17 1.34 -13.81
C GLU A 112 9.14 0.18 -13.47
N TYR A 113 10.12 0.45 -12.61
CA TYR A 113 11.00 -0.60 -12.10
C TYR A 113 10.20 -1.67 -11.32
N LYS A 114 9.33 -1.25 -10.38
CA LYS A 114 8.46 -2.17 -9.62
C LYS A 114 7.54 -2.99 -10.53
N LYS A 115 6.92 -2.36 -11.54
CA LYS A 115 6.11 -3.06 -12.56
C LYS A 115 6.91 -4.17 -13.25
N ALA A 116 8.15 -3.87 -13.65
CA ALA A 116 9.00 -4.84 -14.33
C ALA A 116 9.40 -6.00 -13.42
N VAL A 117 9.78 -5.70 -12.16
CA VAL A 117 10.13 -6.70 -11.15
C VAL A 117 8.94 -7.61 -10.87
N ASN A 118 7.79 -7.06 -10.51
CA ASN A 118 6.59 -7.84 -10.17
C ASN A 118 6.14 -8.73 -11.34
N LYS A 119 6.23 -8.23 -12.58
CA LYS A 119 5.95 -9.01 -13.79
C LYS A 119 6.89 -10.20 -13.95
N ALA A 120 8.19 -9.96 -13.76
CA ALA A 120 9.22 -11.00 -13.89
C ALA A 120 9.10 -12.06 -12.78
N GLU A 121 8.93 -11.62 -11.53
CA GLU A 121 8.75 -12.52 -10.38
C GLU A 121 7.46 -13.33 -10.49
N GLY A 122 6.36 -12.69 -10.91
CA GLY A 122 5.09 -13.36 -11.16
C GLY A 122 5.19 -14.43 -12.23
N ALA A 123 5.82 -14.12 -13.36
CA ALA A 123 6.05 -15.09 -14.44
C ALA A 123 6.93 -16.25 -13.97
N GLN A 124 8.02 -15.97 -13.24
CA GLN A 124 8.91 -17.01 -12.71
C GLN A 124 8.19 -17.88 -11.67
N PHE A 125 7.39 -17.27 -10.78
CA PHE A 125 6.60 -18.01 -9.80
C PHE A 125 5.63 -18.97 -10.49
N LEU A 126 4.82 -18.47 -11.43
CA LEU A 126 3.82 -19.27 -12.13
C LEU A 126 4.45 -20.39 -12.95
N ALA A 127 5.59 -20.13 -13.63
CA ALA A 127 6.31 -21.15 -14.37
C ALA A 127 6.84 -22.29 -13.49
N LYS A 128 7.24 -21.99 -12.25
CA LYS A 128 7.65 -23.01 -11.28
C LYS A 128 6.45 -23.67 -10.60
N ASN A 129 5.40 -22.92 -10.33
CA ASN A 129 4.24 -23.39 -9.58
C ASN A 129 3.48 -24.47 -10.34
N ILE A 130 3.30 -24.31 -11.66
CA ILE A 130 2.61 -25.30 -12.50
C ILE A 130 3.30 -26.68 -12.55
N LEU A 131 4.57 -26.74 -12.17
CA LEU A 131 5.31 -28.00 -12.12
C LEU A 131 5.11 -28.78 -10.82
N LYS A 132 4.42 -28.17 -9.86
CA LYS A 132 4.10 -28.83 -8.59
C LYS A 132 2.99 -29.84 -8.79
N GLU A 133 3.07 -30.93 -8.04
CA GLU A 133 1.99 -31.91 -7.96
C GLU A 133 0.71 -31.22 -7.43
N ASN A 134 -0.44 -31.56 -8.02
CA ASN A 134 -1.76 -30.99 -7.68
C ASN A 134 -1.98 -29.51 -8.04
N VAL A 135 -1.15 -28.90 -8.87
CA VAL A 135 -1.40 -27.58 -9.47
C VAL A 135 -1.87 -27.77 -10.90
N ASP A 136 -3.07 -27.29 -11.18
CA ASP A 136 -3.65 -27.25 -12.52
C ASP A 136 -3.75 -25.81 -13.03
N SER A 137 -4.08 -25.65 -14.32
CA SER A 137 -4.31 -24.33 -14.92
C SER A 137 -5.50 -24.31 -15.86
N THR A 138 -6.13 -23.15 -15.96
CA THR A 138 -7.15 -22.88 -16.95
C THR A 138 -6.58 -22.30 -18.23
N ALA A 139 -7.38 -22.22 -19.27
CA ALA A 139 -6.99 -21.61 -20.55
C ALA A 139 -6.67 -20.10 -20.43
N SER A 140 -7.15 -19.41 -19.42
CA SER A 140 -6.86 -18.00 -19.14
C SER A 140 -5.48 -17.79 -18.52
N GLY A 141 -4.86 -18.86 -17.98
CA GLY A 141 -3.60 -18.83 -17.25
C GLY A 141 -3.76 -18.74 -15.73
N LEU A 142 -4.99 -18.79 -15.20
CA LEU A 142 -5.21 -19.01 -13.77
C LEU A 142 -4.63 -20.36 -13.38
N GLN A 143 -3.81 -20.41 -12.32
CA GLN A 143 -3.38 -21.66 -11.71
C GLN A 143 -4.12 -21.88 -10.40
N TYR A 144 -4.36 -23.13 -10.05
CA TYR A 144 -5.11 -23.47 -8.85
C TYR A 144 -4.76 -24.84 -8.29
N THR A 145 -5.02 -25.02 -7.01
CA THR A 145 -4.99 -26.31 -6.31
C THR A 145 -6.35 -26.52 -5.67
N ILE A 146 -7.08 -27.58 -6.07
CA ILE A 146 -8.31 -27.96 -5.41
C ILE A 146 -7.99 -28.77 -4.15
N ILE A 147 -8.35 -28.26 -2.98
CA ILE A 147 -8.19 -28.94 -1.68
C ILE A 147 -9.41 -29.78 -1.39
N ALA A 148 -10.60 -29.24 -1.67
CA ALA A 148 -11.88 -29.95 -1.62
C ALA A 148 -12.78 -29.40 -2.73
N PRO A 149 -13.36 -30.23 -3.61
CA PRO A 149 -14.17 -29.74 -4.73
C PRO A 149 -15.53 -29.15 -4.28
N GLY A 150 -16.02 -29.48 -3.09
CA GLY A 150 -17.35 -29.13 -2.63
C GLY A 150 -18.45 -29.95 -3.32
N ALA A 151 -19.66 -29.41 -3.32
CA ALA A 151 -20.81 -30.03 -3.98
C ALA A 151 -20.58 -30.22 -5.51
N ASP A 152 -21.27 -31.20 -6.10
CA ASP A 152 -21.17 -31.49 -7.54
C ASP A 152 -21.65 -30.33 -8.41
N GLU A 153 -22.69 -29.62 -7.96
CA GLU A 153 -23.20 -28.43 -8.61
C GLU A 153 -22.22 -27.26 -8.47
N LYS A 154 -21.64 -26.86 -9.59
CA LYS A 154 -20.62 -25.81 -9.62
C LYS A 154 -21.24 -24.40 -9.53
N ILE A 155 -20.44 -23.49 -9.00
CA ILE A 155 -20.77 -22.07 -8.91
C ILE A 155 -20.76 -21.46 -10.30
N THR A 156 -21.74 -20.59 -10.59
CA THR A 156 -21.82 -19.79 -11.80
C THR A 156 -21.54 -18.32 -11.49
N ARG A 157 -21.17 -17.54 -12.50
CA ARG A 157 -20.90 -16.09 -12.31
C ARG A 157 -22.11 -15.29 -11.85
N GLN A 158 -23.32 -15.83 -12.02
CA GLN A 158 -24.57 -15.17 -11.61
C GLN A 158 -24.93 -15.43 -10.15
N ASP A 159 -24.33 -16.46 -9.56
CA ASP A 159 -24.60 -16.84 -8.17
C ASP A 159 -24.04 -15.81 -7.19
N THR A 160 -24.65 -15.78 -6.02
CA THR A 160 -24.17 -15.04 -4.86
C THR A 160 -23.64 -16.04 -3.84
N ILE A 161 -22.40 -15.83 -3.39
CA ILE A 161 -21.72 -16.81 -2.53
C ILE A 161 -21.23 -16.17 -1.24
N TRP A 162 -21.10 -16.99 -0.20
CA TRP A 162 -20.44 -16.66 1.04
C TRP A 162 -19.14 -17.43 1.13
N VAL A 163 -18.03 -16.72 1.38
CA VAL A 163 -16.69 -17.34 1.43
C VAL A 163 -15.87 -16.85 2.61
N ASN A 164 -14.97 -17.71 3.09
CA ASN A 164 -13.77 -17.30 3.80
C ASN A 164 -12.66 -17.15 2.76
N TYR A 165 -11.84 -16.12 2.88
CA TYR A 165 -10.67 -15.98 2.02
C TYR A 165 -9.52 -15.26 2.71
N LYS A 166 -8.32 -15.56 2.22
CA LYS A 166 -7.10 -14.85 2.55
C LYS A 166 -6.31 -14.60 1.28
N GLY A 167 -6.10 -13.33 0.96
CA GLY A 167 -5.30 -12.87 -0.17
C GLY A 167 -3.90 -12.47 0.26
N THR A 168 -2.88 -13.04 -0.39
CA THR A 168 -1.47 -12.74 -0.14
C THR A 168 -0.73 -12.38 -1.42
N LEU A 169 0.31 -11.56 -1.28
CA LEU A 169 1.32 -11.32 -2.31
C LEU A 169 2.35 -12.46 -2.33
N LEU A 170 3.22 -12.49 -3.34
CA LEU A 170 4.28 -13.51 -3.46
C LEU A 170 5.28 -13.48 -2.30
N ASN A 171 5.47 -12.32 -1.66
CA ASN A 171 6.32 -12.16 -0.47
C ASN A 171 5.65 -12.64 0.83
N GLY A 172 4.40 -13.12 0.77
CA GLY A 172 3.63 -13.60 1.91
C GLY A 172 2.86 -12.50 2.67
N GLU A 173 2.95 -11.25 2.25
CA GLU A 173 2.18 -10.14 2.83
C GLU A 173 0.68 -10.34 2.57
N VAL A 174 -0.13 -10.24 3.62
CA VAL A 174 -1.58 -10.31 3.54
C VAL A 174 -2.11 -8.94 3.14
N PHE A 175 -2.70 -8.82 1.95
CA PHE A 175 -3.29 -7.56 1.49
C PHE A 175 -4.79 -7.47 1.77
N ASP A 176 -5.46 -8.62 1.91
CA ASP A 176 -6.88 -8.69 2.23
C ASP A 176 -7.25 -10.06 2.80
N GLN A 177 -8.12 -10.10 3.80
CA GLN A 177 -8.70 -11.34 4.34
C GLN A 177 -10.04 -11.06 4.99
N ASN A 178 -10.95 -12.01 4.90
CA ASN A 178 -12.24 -11.90 5.57
C ASN A 178 -12.87 -13.26 5.80
N ASP A 179 -13.68 -13.36 6.85
CA ASP A 179 -14.44 -14.54 7.18
C ASP A 179 -15.92 -14.27 6.90
N SER A 180 -16.59 -15.22 6.24
CA SER A 180 -18.04 -15.20 5.96
C SER A 180 -18.51 -13.92 5.25
N VAL A 181 -17.81 -13.54 4.18
CA VAL A 181 -18.19 -12.37 3.37
C VAL A 181 -18.97 -12.80 2.12
N GLN A 182 -19.97 -11.99 1.78
CA GLN A 182 -20.80 -12.21 0.61
C GLN A 182 -20.19 -11.57 -0.64
N PHE A 183 -20.05 -12.35 -1.72
CA PHE A 183 -19.64 -11.85 -3.03
C PHE A 183 -20.67 -12.08 -4.12
N ASN A 184 -20.78 -11.06 -4.98
CA ASN A 184 -21.31 -11.21 -6.32
C ASN A 184 -20.12 -11.34 -7.28
N LEU A 185 -20.03 -12.47 -8.00
CA LEU A 185 -18.86 -12.80 -8.83
C LEU A 185 -18.65 -11.87 -10.02
N ASN A 186 -19.63 -11.05 -10.39
CA ASN A 186 -19.45 -10.02 -11.40
C ASN A 186 -18.72 -8.76 -10.90
N ARG A 187 -18.44 -8.67 -9.58
CA ARG A 187 -17.82 -7.50 -8.95
C ARG A 187 -16.44 -7.78 -8.37
N VAL A 188 -15.88 -8.96 -8.61
CA VAL A 188 -14.54 -9.35 -8.17
C VAL A 188 -13.61 -9.48 -9.38
N VAL A 189 -12.30 -9.55 -9.13
CA VAL A 189 -11.33 -9.71 -10.21
C VAL A 189 -11.55 -11.00 -10.99
N PRO A 190 -11.32 -11.01 -12.32
CA PRO A 190 -11.68 -12.13 -13.20
C PRO A 190 -11.15 -13.49 -12.74
N GLY A 191 -9.87 -13.55 -12.31
CA GLY A 191 -9.25 -14.79 -11.87
C GLY A 191 -9.85 -15.35 -10.58
N PHE A 192 -10.29 -14.49 -9.65
CA PHE A 192 -10.97 -14.93 -8.43
C PHE A 192 -12.35 -15.53 -8.75
N ALA A 193 -13.13 -14.84 -9.61
CA ALA A 193 -14.41 -15.35 -10.06
C ALA A 193 -14.27 -16.68 -10.82
N GLU A 194 -13.28 -16.79 -11.69
CA GLU A 194 -12.99 -18.01 -12.46
C GLU A 194 -12.64 -19.18 -11.55
N GLY A 195 -11.73 -18.95 -10.56
CA GLY A 195 -11.33 -19.97 -9.61
C GLY A 195 -12.48 -20.47 -8.74
N LEU A 196 -13.36 -19.57 -8.28
CA LEU A 196 -14.55 -19.96 -7.51
C LEU A 196 -15.55 -20.77 -8.32
N CYS A 197 -15.67 -20.52 -9.63
CA CYS A 197 -16.52 -21.32 -10.51
C CYS A 197 -16.03 -22.77 -10.71
N LEU A 198 -14.81 -23.11 -10.29
CA LEU A 198 -14.32 -24.50 -10.27
C LEU A 198 -14.85 -25.28 -9.07
N LEU A 199 -15.41 -24.60 -8.07
CA LEU A 199 -15.86 -25.16 -6.80
C LEU A 199 -17.40 -25.28 -6.75
N GLY A 200 -17.87 -26.12 -5.82
CA GLY A 200 -19.23 -26.14 -5.33
C GLY A 200 -19.29 -25.65 -3.86
N GLU A 201 -20.49 -25.68 -3.26
CA GLU A 201 -20.67 -25.37 -1.85
C GLU A 201 -19.82 -26.30 -0.98
N GLY A 202 -19.13 -25.77 0.04
CA GLY A 202 -18.14 -26.48 0.85
C GLY A 202 -16.78 -26.65 0.20
N GLY A 203 -16.58 -26.15 -1.03
CA GLY A 203 -15.32 -26.25 -1.77
C GLY A 203 -14.22 -25.41 -1.19
N LYS A 204 -12.96 -25.90 -1.32
CA LYS A 204 -11.74 -25.20 -0.89
C LYS A 204 -10.66 -25.27 -1.95
N ALA A 205 -9.97 -24.18 -2.19
CA ALA A 205 -8.88 -24.10 -3.15
C ALA A 205 -7.85 -23.03 -2.78
N THR A 206 -6.65 -23.20 -3.31
CA THR A 206 -5.67 -22.11 -3.44
C THR A 206 -5.65 -21.67 -4.90
N LEU A 207 -5.84 -20.39 -5.14
CA LEU A 207 -5.84 -19.76 -6.46
C LEU A 207 -4.56 -18.94 -6.63
N TYR A 208 -3.83 -19.12 -7.73
CA TYR A 208 -2.65 -18.35 -8.09
C TYR A 208 -3.00 -17.53 -9.32
N ILE A 209 -3.30 -16.27 -9.10
CA ILE A 209 -3.93 -15.38 -10.09
C ILE A 209 -2.86 -14.48 -10.72
N PRO A 210 -2.53 -14.64 -12.01
CA PRO A 210 -1.63 -13.72 -12.70
C PRO A 210 -2.24 -12.32 -12.76
N SER A 211 -1.38 -11.30 -12.82
CA SER A 211 -1.81 -9.91 -12.70
C SER A 211 -2.86 -9.48 -13.74
N ASN A 212 -2.81 -10.01 -14.97
CA ASN A 212 -3.79 -9.72 -16.02
C ASN A 212 -5.21 -10.24 -15.71
N LEU A 213 -5.35 -11.19 -14.78
CA LEU A 213 -6.63 -11.68 -14.26
C LEU A 213 -6.99 -11.05 -12.91
N ALA A 214 -6.18 -10.10 -12.42
CA ALA A 214 -6.35 -9.37 -11.17
C ALA A 214 -6.38 -7.85 -11.41
N TYR A 215 -5.43 -7.11 -10.86
CA TYR A 215 -5.39 -5.64 -10.94
C TYR A 215 -4.50 -5.07 -12.06
N GLY A 216 -3.86 -5.94 -12.84
CA GLY A 216 -3.10 -5.59 -14.05
C GLY A 216 -1.90 -4.68 -13.81
N GLU A 217 -1.59 -3.87 -14.83
CA GLU A 217 -0.42 -2.98 -14.84
C GLU A 217 -0.56 -1.75 -13.94
N ASN A 218 -1.77 -1.47 -13.45
CA ASN A 218 -2.01 -0.30 -12.62
C ASN A 218 -2.00 -0.62 -11.13
N GLY A 219 -2.29 -1.87 -10.75
CA GLY A 219 -2.48 -2.22 -9.35
C GLY A 219 -3.68 -1.48 -8.73
N ASN A 220 -3.66 -1.31 -7.42
CA ASN A 220 -4.57 -0.45 -6.67
C ASN A 220 -3.86 0.15 -5.46
N ARG A 221 -4.60 0.74 -4.50
CA ARG A 221 -4.02 1.39 -3.32
C ARG A 221 -3.16 0.45 -2.46
N ASN A 222 -3.51 -0.84 -2.39
CA ASN A 222 -2.87 -1.83 -1.51
C ASN A 222 -2.09 -2.91 -2.28
N ILE A 223 -2.22 -2.93 -3.61
CA ILE A 223 -1.62 -3.96 -4.47
C ILE A 223 -0.81 -3.25 -5.56
N GLU A 224 0.48 -3.51 -5.56
CA GLU A 224 1.39 -2.92 -6.53
C GLU A 224 1.09 -3.38 -7.97
N PRO A 225 1.50 -2.57 -8.97
CA PRO A 225 1.37 -2.92 -10.37
C PRO A 225 1.95 -4.31 -10.71
N ASN A 226 1.27 -5.05 -11.57
CA ASN A 226 1.67 -6.38 -12.06
C ASN A 226 1.84 -7.46 -10.97
N SER A 227 1.31 -7.27 -9.77
CA SER A 227 1.37 -8.28 -8.72
C SER A 227 0.59 -9.53 -9.08
N THR A 228 1.22 -10.69 -8.93
CA THR A 228 0.56 -11.99 -8.90
C THR A 228 -0.02 -12.20 -7.51
N LEU A 229 -1.27 -12.65 -7.43
CA LEU A 229 -1.99 -12.83 -6.17
C LEU A 229 -2.17 -14.32 -5.85
N ILE A 230 -2.13 -14.62 -4.56
CA ILE A 230 -2.46 -15.96 -4.05
C ILE A 230 -3.68 -15.81 -3.13
N PHE A 231 -4.72 -16.58 -3.39
CA PHE A 231 -5.90 -16.64 -2.54
C PHE A 231 -6.14 -18.05 -2.02
N ASP A 232 -6.20 -18.20 -0.72
CA ASP A 232 -6.81 -19.37 -0.10
C ASP A 232 -8.29 -19.06 0.10
N VAL A 233 -9.16 -19.94 -0.41
CA VAL A 233 -10.61 -19.73 -0.40
C VAL A 233 -11.35 -20.96 0.13
N GLU A 234 -12.44 -20.71 0.85
CA GLU A 234 -13.41 -21.70 1.29
C GLU A 234 -14.82 -21.20 1.02
N VAL A 235 -15.58 -21.92 0.21
CA VAL A 235 -16.98 -21.60 -0.11
C VAL A 235 -17.87 -22.13 1.01
N LEU A 236 -18.59 -21.24 1.68
CA LEU A 236 -19.48 -21.59 2.79
C LEU A 236 -20.90 -21.91 2.30
N THR A 237 -21.45 -21.03 1.46
CA THR A 237 -22.83 -21.14 0.95
C THR A 237 -22.93 -20.58 -0.45
N VAL A 238 -23.76 -21.21 -1.27
CA VAL A 238 -24.05 -20.78 -2.64
C VAL A 238 -25.53 -20.49 -2.80
N ASN A 239 -25.87 -19.22 -3.03
CA ASN A 239 -27.23 -18.79 -3.40
C ASN A 239 -27.34 -18.75 -4.92
N LYS A 240 -27.99 -19.73 -5.51
CA LYS A 240 -28.16 -19.86 -6.95
C LYS A 240 -29.00 -18.73 -7.53
N PHE A 241 -28.57 -18.22 -8.67
CA PHE A 241 -29.34 -17.25 -9.43
C PHE A 241 -30.55 -17.92 -10.05
N ILE A 242 -31.73 -17.43 -9.72
CA ILE A 242 -33.00 -17.85 -10.35
C ILE A 242 -33.41 -16.73 -11.31
N PRO A 243 -33.41 -16.97 -12.64
CA PRO A 243 -33.90 -15.99 -13.61
C PRO A 243 -35.37 -15.66 -13.31
N LYS A 244 -35.73 -14.38 -13.31
CA LYS A 244 -37.15 -14.00 -13.29
C LYS A 244 -37.74 -14.45 -14.60
N GLU A 245 -38.78 -15.32 -14.57
CA GLU A 245 -39.54 -15.65 -15.75
C GLU A 245 -40.04 -14.35 -16.42
N GLU A 246 -39.70 -14.16 -17.69
CA GLU A 246 -40.28 -13.07 -18.48
C GLU A 246 -41.81 -13.33 -18.51
N LYS A 247 -42.58 -12.46 -17.85
CA LYS A 247 -44.01 -12.47 -17.97
C LYS A 247 -44.35 -12.25 -19.45
N GLU A 248 -44.89 -13.29 -20.10
CA GLU A 248 -45.42 -13.14 -21.45
C GLU A 248 -46.31 -11.89 -21.53
N PRO A 249 -46.14 -11.04 -22.54
CA PRO A 249 -47.00 -9.86 -22.69
C PRO A 249 -48.44 -10.33 -22.84
N ALA A 250 -49.31 -9.90 -21.92
CA ALA A 250 -50.72 -10.21 -21.91
C ALA A 250 -51.30 -9.96 -23.32
N LYS A 251 -51.78 -11.02 -23.99
CA LYS A 251 -52.48 -10.92 -25.28
C LYS A 251 -53.64 -9.95 -25.12
N LYS A 252 -53.56 -8.77 -25.73
CA LYS A 252 -54.66 -7.82 -25.82
C LYS A 252 -55.79 -8.52 -26.56
N SER A 253 -56.87 -8.89 -25.85
CA SER A 253 -58.09 -9.36 -26.45
C SER A 253 -58.70 -8.19 -27.23
N LYS A 254 -58.72 -8.31 -28.55
CA LYS A 254 -59.52 -7.42 -29.41
C LYS A 254 -61.01 -7.77 -29.18
N LYS A 255 -61.75 -6.78 -28.67
CA LYS A 255 -63.18 -6.68 -28.83
C LYS A 255 -63.47 -5.80 -30.04
#